data_3cd4acd0ba87740bb4bbc68732d9a1dd
#
_entry.id   3cd4acd0ba87740bb4bbc68732d9a1dd
#
_cell.length_a   1.000
_cell.length_b   1.000
_cell.length_c   1.000
_cell.angle_alpha   90.00
_cell.angle_beta   90.00
_cell.angle_gamma   90.00
#
_symmetry.space_group_name_H-M   'P 1'
#
loop_
_entity.id
_entity.type
_entity.pdbx_description
1 polymer ?
#
loop_
_entity_poly.entity_id
_entity_poly.type
_entity_poly.pdbx_seq_one_letter_code
_entity_poly.pdbx_strand_id
1 'polypeptide(L)'
;AISPDERPLLVLFHGLEGSIHSHYAKGLFAHLQRQGNDAVLMHFRGCSGEPNRLLRAYHSGAIEDAEAVIAELGRRFPGKPLIAIGYSLGGNMLVNLLARACPDELTAAVVISAPLQLASCADRVNQGFSRVYQSYLLRTMRANLQSKIRYQAAAQSRWQPEQVDRIATLRDFDEQVTAPIHGFDSADHYYPPCSGLGLLAPIPVPTLVFHAAGDPF
;
A
#
# COMPACT_ATOMS: atom_id res chain seq x y z
N ALA A 1 3.53 24.26 -5.15
CA ALA A 1 4.40 24.46 -3.97
C ALA A 1 3.57 24.19 -2.72
N ILE A 2 4.16 23.61 -1.68
CA ILE A 2 3.51 23.41 -0.38
C ILE A 2 3.50 24.73 0.35
N SER A 3 2.33 25.10 0.91
CA SER A 3 2.08 26.37 1.61
C SER A 3 2.88 26.44 2.92
N PRO A 4 3.44 27.58 3.28
CA PRO A 4 4.18 27.74 4.55
C PRO A 4 3.26 27.95 5.76
N ASP A 5 1.94 27.83 5.61
CA ASP A 5 0.99 28.01 6.69
C ASP A 5 0.98 26.85 7.70
N GLU A 6 0.27 27.03 8.83
CA GLU A 6 0.18 26.04 9.92
C GLU A 6 -0.76 24.85 9.62
N ARG A 7 -1.44 24.85 8.47
CA ARG A 7 -2.34 23.75 8.10
C ARG A 7 -1.56 22.47 7.90
N PRO A 8 -2.12 21.31 8.26
CA PRO A 8 -1.42 20.05 8.12
C PRO A 8 -1.14 19.72 6.64
N LEU A 9 -0.02 19.02 6.40
CA LEU A 9 0.28 18.38 5.13
C LEU A 9 -0.27 16.96 5.16
N LEU A 10 -1.11 16.63 4.20
CA LEU A 10 -1.68 15.29 4.09
C LEU A 10 -0.78 14.38 3.26
N VAL A 11 -0.50 13.18 3.77
CA VAL A 11 0.35 12.18 3.12
C VAL A 11 -0.50 10.98 2.75
N LEU A 12 -0.67 10.73 1.44
CA LEU A 12 -1.53 9.66 0.94
C LEU A 12 -0.72 8.42 0.56
N PHE A 13 -1.10 7.26 1.10
CA PHE A 13 -0.65 5.92 0.72
C PHE A 13 -1.78 5.20 -0.03
N HIS A 14 -1.55 4.88 -1.30
CA HIS A 14 -2.57 4.30 -2.17
C HIS A 14 -2.78 2.80 -1.95
N GLY A 15 -3.84 2.25 -2.51
CA GLY A 15 -4.11 0.81 -2.50
C GLY A 15 -3.25 0.01 -3.47
N LEU A 16 -3.43 -1.30 -3.47
CA LEU A 16 -2.71 -2.23 -4.35
C LEU A 16 -2.81 -1.78 -5.81
N GLU A 17 -1.64 -1.66 -6.48
CA GLU A 17 -1.51 -1.19 -7.88
C GLU A 17 -2.11 0.20 -8.15
N GLY A 18 -2.32 0.99 -7.10
CA GLY A 18 -2.81 2.36 -7.21
C GLY A 18 -1.73 3.36 -7.65
N SER A 19 -2.16 4.59 -7.88
CA SER A 19 -1.29 5.72 -8.22
C SER A 19 -2.04 7.05 -8.05
N ILE A 20 -1.37 8.15 -8.36
CA ILE A 20 -2.02 9.48 -8.45
C ILE A 20 -3.20 9.50 -9.46
N HIS A 21 -3.23 8.53 -10.38
CA HIS A 21 -4.29 8.41 -11.38
C HIS A 21 -5.51 7.63 -10.88
N SER A 22 -5.46 7.02 -9.70
CA SER A 22 -6.60 6.34 -9.08
C SER A 22 -7.75 7.31 -8.82
N HIS A 23 -8.99 6.86 -9.05
CA HIS A 23 -10.18 7.72 -8.92
C HIS A 23 -10.31 8.35 -7.53
N TYR A 24 -10.11 7.54 -6.47
CA TYR A 24 -10.15 8.03 -5.09
C TYR A 24 -9.05 9.04 -4.79
N ALA A 25 -7.84 8.84 -5.32
CA ALA A 25 -6.73 9.79 -5.14
C ALA A 25 -7.05 11.12 -5.82
N LYS A 26 -7.49 11.09 -7.09
CA LYS A 26 -7.91 12.30 -7.82
C LYS A 26 -9.04 13.03 -7.10
N GLY A 27 -10.05 12.30 -6.62
CA GLY A 27 -11.18 12.87 -5.88
C GLY A 27 -10.74 13.55 -4.59
N LEU A 28 -9.89 12.88 -3.80
CA LEU A 28 -9.33 13.43 -2.57
C LEU A 28 -8.49 14.69 -2.85
N PHE A 29 -7.56 14.62 -3.79
CA PHE A 29 -6.69 15.77 -4.12
C PHE A 29 -7.49 16.97 -4.62
N ALA A 30 -8.48 16.76 -5.49
CA ALA A 30 -9.37 17.82 -5.95
C ALA A 30 -10.19 18.45 -4.79
N HIS A 31 -10.63 17.64 -3.82
CA HIS A 31 -11.32 18.15 -2.63
C HIS A 31 -10.38 18.96 -1.76
N LEU A 32 -9.21 18.43 -1.42
CA LEU A 32 -8.21 19.11 -0.59
C LEU A 32 -7.76 20.43 -1.21
N GLN A 33 -7.53 20.47 -2.53
CA GLN A 33 -7.18 21.69 -3.25
C GLN A 33 -8.26 22.75 -3.12
N ARG A 34 -9.55 22.39 -3.24
CA ARG A 34 -10.67 23.36 -3.05
C ARG A 34 -10.73 23.90 -1.63
N GLN A 35 -10.30 23.10 -0.63
CA GLN A 35 -10.21 23.53 0.77
C GLN A 35 -8.90 24.27 1.09
N GLY A 36 -8.02 24.42 0.10
CA GLY A 36 -6.71 25.05 0.28
C GLY A 36 -5.73 24.24 1.12
N ASN A 37 -5.91 22.91 1.20
CA ASN A 37 -5.00 22.00 1.90
C ASN A 37 -3.96 21.43 0.95
N ASP A 38 -2.72 21.32 1.43
CA ASP A 38 -1.63 20.67 0.73
C ASP A 38 -1.66 19.16 0.96
N ALA A 39 -1.32 18.41 -0.10
CA ALA A 39 -1.20 16.96 -0.01
C ALA A 39 -0.10 16.42 -0.92
N VAL A 40 0.50 15.33 -0.50
CA VAL A 40 1.46 14.53 -1.28
C VAL A 40 0.98 13.08 -1.34
N LEU A 41 1.32 12.39 -2.42
CA LEU A 41 1.08 10.96 -2.57
C LEU A 41 2.42 10.26 -2.72
N MET A 42 2.66 9.25 -1.90
CA MET A 42 3.76 8.32 -2.11
C MET A 42 3.33 7.24 -3.08
N HIS A 43 4.07 7.09 -4.20
CA HIS A 43 3.91 5.90 -5.03
C HIS A 43 4.69 4.73 -4.42
N PHE A 44 4.04 3.59 -4.25
CA PHE A 44 4.74 2.36 -3.96
C PHE A 44 5.65 1.96 -5.12
N ARG A 45 6.66 1.15 -4.84
CA ARG A 45 7.68 0.72 -5.81
C ARG A 45 7.05 0.12 -7.07
N GLY A 46 7.33 0.70 -8.23
CA GLY A 46 6.79 0.28 -9.53
C GLY A 46 5.40 0.84 -9.87
N CYS A 47 4.79 1.68 -9.02
CA CYS A 47 3.47 2.25 -9.25
C CYS A 47 3.49 3.70 -9.81
N SER A 48 4.68 4.30 -9.97
CA SER A 48 4.84 5.65 -10.51
C SER A 48 4.78 5.74 -12.04
N GLY A 49 4.74 4.60 -12.73
CA GLY A 49 4.94 4.50 -14.18
C GLY A 49 6.40 4.20 -14.56
N GLU A 50 7.35 4.32 -13.63
CA GLU A 50 8.74 3.93 -13.80
C GLU A 50 9.01 2.53 -13.23
N PRO A 51 9.84 1.71 -13.90
CA PRO A 51 10.20 0.40 -13.39
C PRO A 51 10.93 0.49 -12.05
N ASN A 52 10.55 -0.34 -11.10
CA ASN A 52 11.30 -0.52 -9.87
C ASN A 52 12.65 -1.21 -10.15
N ARG A 53 13.75 -0.61 -9.67
CA ARG A 53 15.13 -1.09 -9.92
C ARG A 53 15.50 -2.35 -9.15
N LEU A 54 14.85 -2.61 -8.01
CA LEU A 54 15.12 -3.76 -7.16
C LEU A 54 14.15 -4.89 -7.47
N LEU A 55 14.57 -6.14 -7.20
CA LEU A 55 13.66 -7.28 -7.22
C LEU A 55 12.57 -7.12 -6.18
N ARG A 56 12.95 -6.71 -4.96
CA ARG A 56 12.03 -6.33 -3.88
C ARG A 56 11.02 -5.30 -4.39
N ALA A 57 9.75 -5.55 -4.16
CA ALA A 57 8.63 -4.66 -4.47
C ALA A 57 8.10 -3.98 -3.19
N TYR A 58 6.81 -3.86 -3.06
CA TYR A 58 6.11 -3.44 -1.84
C TYR A 58 5.13 -4.55 -1.42
N HIS A 59 4.73 -4.52 -0.15
CA HIS A 59 3.69 -5.42 0.38
C HIS A 59 2.98 -4.76 1.57
N SER A 60 1.92 -5.38 2.07
CA SER A 60 1.05 -4.82 3.11
C SER A 60 1.73 -4.50 4.45
N GLY A 61 2.88 -5.09 4.73
CA GLY A 61 3.66 -4.83 5.95
C GLY A 61 4.98 -4.10 5.70
N ALA A 62 5.28 -3.66 4.46
CA ALA A 62 6.52 -2.95 4.12
C ALA A 62 6.40 -1.47 4.51
N ILE A 63 6.96 -1.09 5.64
CA ILE A 63 6.82 0.26 6.22
C ILE A 63 7.99 1.20 5.89
N GLU A 64 9.14 0.67 5.48
CA GLU A 64 10.41 1.39 5.43
C GLU A 64 10.40 2.57 4.42
N ASP A 65 9.72 2.40 3.29
CA ASP A 65 9.61 3.48 2.30
C ASP A 65 8.68 4.60 2.80
N ALA A 66 7.62 4.25 3.51
CA ALA A 66 6.69 5.22 4.10
C ALA A 66 7.36 6.00 5.24
N GLU A 67 8.10 5.30 6.11
CA GLU A 67 8.90 5.91 7.17
C GLU A 67 9.90 6.92 6.60
N ALA A 68 10.68 6.53 5.58
CA ALA A 68 11.63 7.41 4.91
C ALA A 68 10.97 8.65 4.28
N VAL A 69 9.79 8.48 3.66
CA VAL A 69 9.04 9.61 3.05
C VAL A 69 8.54 10.56 4.13
N ILE A 70 8.00 10.06 5.24
CA ILE A 70 7.50 10.91 6.33
C ILE A 70 8.66 11.69 6.97
N ALA A 71 9.78 11.03 7.27
CA ALA A 71 10.98 11.68 7.79
C ALA A 71 11.50 12.78 6.84
N GLU A 72 11.53 12.52 5.53
CA GLU A 72 11.95 13.53 4.54
C GLU A 72 10.96 14.70 4.47
N LEU A 73 9.66 14.47 4.60
CA LEU A 73 8.66 15.54 4.65
C LEU A 73 8.83 16.37 5.93
N GLY A 74 9.03 15.75 7.09
CA GLY A 74 9.31 16.45 8.33
C GLY A 74 10.58 17.32 8.25
N ARG A 75 11.63 16.79 7.60
CA ARG A 75 12.87 17.56 7.36
C ARG A 75 12.67 18.74 6.42
N ARG A 76 11.85 18.60 5.38
CA ARG A 76 11.55 19.68 4.39
C ARG A 76 10.60 20.73 4.93
N PHE A 77 9.69 20.35 5.81
CA PHE A 77 8.64 21.20 6.33
C PHE A 77 8.62 21.16 7.86
N PRO A 78 9.70 21.64 8.53
CA PRO A 78 9.84 21.53 9.97
C PRO A 78 8.69 22.25 10.69
N GLY A 79 8.11 21.57 11.68
CA GLY A 79 6.98 22.07 12.46
C GLY A 79 5.61 21.97 11.78
N LYS A 80 5.54 21.55 10.51
CA LYS A 80 4.26 21.33 9.81
C LYS A 80 3.66 19.99 10.24
N PRO A 81 2.44 19.96 10.83
CA PRO A 81 1.81 18.69 11.21
C PRO A 81 1.57 17.80 9.99
N LEU A 82 1.90 16.51 10.09
CA LEU A 82 1.62 15.52 9.03
C LEU A 82 0.42 14.67 9.43
N ILE A 83 -0.53 14.49 8.50
CA ILE A 83 -1.65 13.57 8.65
C ILE A 83 -1.55 12.50 7.57
N ALA A 84 -1.42 11.23 7.97
CA ALA A 84 -1.33 10.12 7.04
C ALA A 84 -2.71 9.58 6.67
N ILE A 85 -2.93 9.28 5.38
CA ILE A 85 -4.16 8.68 4.87
C ILE A 85 -3.79 7.42 4.09
N GLY A 86 -4.29 6.26 4.50
CA GLY A 86 -4.04 4.99 3.82
C GLY A 86 -5.31 4.38 3.25
N TYR A 87 -5.29 4.04 1.96
CA TYR A 87 -6.38 3.32 1.29
C TYR A 87 -6.01 1.85 1.08
N SER A 88 -6.93 0.93 1.42
CA SER A 88 -6.78 -0.50 1.16
C SER A 88 -5.41 -1.03 1.65
N LEU A 89 -4.56 -1.60 0.80
CA LEU A 89 -3.20 -2.03 1.13
C LEU A 89 -2.40 -0.92 1.84
N GLY A 90 -2.47 0.31 1.35
CA GLY A 90 -1.83 1.46 1.98
C GLY A 90 -2.35 1.75 3.39
N GLY A 91 -3.63 1.44 3.65
CA GLY A 91 -4.23 1.53 4.99
C GLY A 91 -3.66 0.47 5.95
N ASN A 92 -3.56 -0.77 5.50
CA ASN A 92 -2.96 -1.83 6.32
C ASN A 92 -1.45 -1.59 6.56
N MET A 93 -0.72 -1.12 5.53
CA MET A 93 0.68 -0.70 5.69
C MET A 93 0.79 0.45 6.71
N LEU A 94 -0.10 1.43 6.66
CA LEU A 94 -0.12 2.54 7.61
C LEU A 94 -0.37 2.07 9.05
N VAL A 95 -1.29 1.14 9.27
CA VAL A 95 -1.48 0.50 10.60
C VAL A 95 -0.19 -0.15 11.10
N ASN A 96 0.51 -0.90 10.22
CA ASN A 96 1.80 -1.50 10.56
C ASN A 96 2.85 -0.44 10.91
N LEU A 97 2.93 0.66 10.16
CA LEU A 97 3.84 1.78 10.45
C LEU A 97 3.54 2.40 11.81
N LEU A 98 2.29 2.80 12.04
CA LEU A 98 1.87 3.47 13.27
C LEU A 98 2.10 2.64 14.53
N ALA A 99 1.89 1.31 14.44
CA ALA A 99 2.03 0.43 15.60
C ALA A 99 3.47 0.03 15.91
N ARG A 100 4.37 0.01 14.91
CA ARG A 100 5.72 -0.53 15.05
C ARG A 100 6.81 0.53 15.09
N ALA A 101 6.61 1.61 14.34
CA ALA A 101 7.62 2.65 14.13
C ALA A 101 6.94 3.99 13.83
N CYS A 102 5.94 4.39 14.67
CA CYS A 102 5.21 5.63 14.44
C CYS A 102 6.18 6.82 14.38
N PRO A 103 6.30 7.50 13.23
CA PRO A 103 7.14 8.69 13.13
C PRO A 103 6.59 9.84 13.99
N ASP A 104 7.47 10.55 14.68
CA ASP A 104 7.10 11.67 15.57
C ASP A 104 6.41 12.82 14.82
N GLU A 105 6.64 12.93 13.51
CA GLU A 105 6.05 13.94 12.64
C GLU A 105 4.56 13.71 12.36
N LEU A 106 4.07 12.48 12.58
CA LEU A 106 2.65 12.15 12.38
C LEU A 106 1.83 12.59 13.57
N THR A 107 0.84 13.43 13.31
CA THR A 107 -0.09 13.94 14.34
C THR A 107 -1.44 13.24 14.35
N ALA A 108 -1.84 12.62 13.25
CA ALA A 108 -3.05 11.83 13.11
C ALA A 108 -3.00 10.91 11.89
N ALA A 109 -3.92 9.95 11.82
CA ALA A 109 -4.04 9.06 10.67
C ALA A 109 -5.50 8.74 10.30
N VAL A 110 -5.71 8.37 9.03
CA VAL A 110 -6.98 7.86 8.51
C VAL A 110 -6.71 6.59 7.73
N VAL A 111 -7.40 5.52 8.08
CA VAL A 111 -7.30 4.20 7.45
C VAL A 111 -8.63 3.89 6.77
N ILE A 112 -8.62 3.66 5.47
CA ILE A 112 -9.85 3.51 4.67
C ILE A 112 -9.86 2.15 3.96
N SER A 113 -10.90 1.34 4.22
CA SER A 113 -11.15 0.04 3.57
C SER A 113 -9.89 -0.85 3.52
N ALA A 114 -9.20 -0.97 4.65
CA ALA A 114 -7.95 -1.71 4.75
C ALA A 114 -8.17 -3.21 4.96
N PRO A 115 -7.43 -4.09 4.25
CA PRO A 115 -7.45 -5.53 4.49
C PRO A 115 -6.68 -5.86 5.78
N LEU A 116 -7.28 -5.61 6.94
CA LEU A 116 -6.63 -5.76 8.24
C LEU A 116 -6.33 -7.23 8.61
N GLN A 117 -7.00 -8.18 7.97
CA GLN A 117 -6.75 -9.62 8.08
C GLN A 117 -6.43 -10.20 6.70
N LEU A 118 -5.15 -10.20 6.31
CA LEU A 118 -4.73 -10.49 4.93
C LEU A 118 -5.20 -11.85 4.41
N ALA A 119 -5.08 -12.92 5.22
CA ALA A 119 -5.51 -14.26 4.83
C ALA A 119 -7.01 -14.31 4.49
N SER A 120 -7.85 -13.83 5.42
CA SER A 120 -9.30 -13.78 5.23
C SER A 120 -9.70 -12.92 4.04
N CYS A 121 -9.01 -11.78 3.83
CA CYS A 121 -9.26 -10.90 2.69
C CYS A 121 -8.88 -11.58 1.36
N ALA A 122 -7.74 -12.26 1.29
CA ALA A 122 -7.31 -13.00 0.10
C ALA A 122 -8.33 -14.12 -0.25
N ASP A 123 -8.82 -14.82 0.75
CA ASP A 123 -9.85 -15.87 0.55
C ASP A 123 -11.20 -15.27 0.14
N ARG A 124 -11.59 -14.14 0.73
CA ARG A 124 -12.88 -13.50 0.47
C ARG A 124 -12.95 -12.87 -0.94
N VAL A 125 -11.89 -12.22 -1.41
CA VAL A 125 -11.87 -11.65 -2.77
C VAL A 125 -11.87 -12.72 -3.88
N ASN A 126 -11.52 -13.97 -3.54
CA ASN A 126 -11.61 -15.11 -4.44
C ASN A 126 -13.02 -15.73 -4.51
N GLN A 127 -14.03 -15.08 -3.95
CA GLN A 127 -15.41 -15.61 -3.89
C GLN A 127 -16.40 -14.67 -4.57
N GLY A 128 -17.42 -15.26 -5.19
CA GLY A 128 -18.55 -14.55 -5.76
C GLY A 128 -18.14 -13.43 -6.73
N PHE A 129 -18.82 -12.31 -6.65
CA PHE A 129 -18.58 -11.16 -7.53
C PHE A 129 -17.24 -10.45 -7.30
N SER A 130 -16.64 -10.61 -6.10
CA SER A 130 -15.32 -10.03 -5.76
C SER A 130 -14.19 -10.58 -6.66
N ARG A 131 -14.38 -11.74 -7.30
CA ARG A 131 -13.45 -12.30 -8.29
C ARG A 131 -13.21 -11.39 -9.49
N VAL A 132 -14.19 -10.56 -9.87
CA VAL A 132 -14.02 -9.57 -10.94
C VAL A 132 -12.99 -8.53 -10.53
N TYR A 133 -13.07 -8.04 -9.28
CA TYR A 133 -12.10 -7.12 -8.72
C TYR A 133 -10.72 -7.76 -8.58
N GLN A 134 -10.64 -8.98 -8.07
CA GLN A 134 -9.39 -9.74 -8.03
C GLN A 134 -8.74 -9.86 -9.41
N SER A 135 -9.51 -10.20 -10.43
CA SER A 135 -9.01 -10.35 -11.81
C SER A 135 -8.47 -9.03 -12.37
N TYR A 136 -9.11 -7.91 -12.03
CA TYR A 136 -8.62 -6.57 -12.39
C TYR A 136 -7.24 -6.29 -11.75
N LEU A 137 -7.07 -6.54 -10.45
CA LEU A 137 -5.81 -6.34 -9.74
C LEU A 137 -4.71 -7.25 -10.29
N LEU A 138 -5.00 -8.54 -10.43
CA LEU A 138 -4.04 -9.52 -10.94
C LEU A 138 -3.54 -9.21 -12.35
N ARG A 139 -4.37 -8.63 -13.21
CA ARG A 139 -3.94 -8.22 -14.54
C ARG A 139 -2.80 -7.20 -14.47
N THR A 140 -2.92 -6.20 -13.60
CA THR A 140 -1.88 -5.18 -13.43
C THR A 140 -0.64 -5.75 -12.75
N MET A 141 -0.81 -6.54 -11.69
CA MET A 141 0.29 -7.19 -10.98
C MET A 141 1.12 -8.10 -11.89
N ARG A 142 0.44 -8.93 -12.71
CA ARG A 142 1.12 -9.79 -13.70
C ARG A 142 1.87 -8.96 -14.75
N ALA A 143 1.25 -7.89 -15.28
CA ALA A 143 1.91 -7.01 -16.25
C ALA A 143 3.17 -6.35 -15.68
N ASN A 144 3.12 -5.91 -14.42
CA ASN A 144 4.26 -5.32 -13.72
C ASN A 144 5.38 -6.36 -13.48
N LEU A 145 5.04 -7.59 -13.09
CA LEU A 145 6.02 -8.66 -12.93
C LEU A 145 6.64 -9.07 -14.27
N GLN A 146 5.85 -9.20 -15.34
CA GLN A 146 6.37 -9.46 -16.69
C GLN A 146 7.28 -8.34 -17.19
N SER A 147 6.96 -7.09 -16.85
CA SER A 147 7.86 -5.97 -17.14
C SER A 147 9.19 -6.13 -16.40
N LYS A 148 9.16 -6.49 -15.10
CA LYS A 148 10.38 -6.79 -14.33
C LYS A 148 11.20 -7.91 -14.96
N ILE A 149 10.58 -9.00 -15.37
CA ILE A 149 11.26 -10.14 -16.05
C ILE A 149 12.01 -9.64 -17.29
N ARG A 150 11.45 -8.72 -18.05
CA ARG A 150 12.11 -8.18 -19.26
C ARG A 150 13.37 -7.35 -18.97
N TYR A 151 13.44 -6.68 -17.83
CA TYR A 151 14.51 -5.71 -17.54
C TYR A 151 15.47 -6.11 -16.40
N GLN A 152 15.14 -7.16 -15.63
CA GLN A 152 15.92 -7.53 -14.45
C GLN A 152 16.36 -9.00 -14.49
N ALA A 153 17.66 -9.24 -14.58
CA ALA A 153 18.24 -10.60 -14.59
C ALA A 153 17.79 -11.43 -13.37
N ALA A 154 17.69 -10.81 -12.20
CA ALA A 154 17.23 -11.48 -10.98
C ALA A 154 15.76 -11.93 -11.05
N ALA A 155 14.91 -11.26 -11.84
CA ALA A 155 13.56 -11.70 -12.09
C ALA A 155 13.51 -12.79 -13.15
N GLN A 156 14.33 -12.67 -14.21
CA GLN A 156 14.45 -13.69 -15.26
C GLN A 156 14.89 -15.06 -14.72
N SER A 157 15.75 -15.07 -13.71
CA SER A 157 16.20 -16.32 -13.08
C SER A 157 15.16 -16.99 -12.19
N ARG A 158 14.09 -16.28 -11.82
CA ARG A 158 13.07 -16.79 -10.88
C ARG A 158 11.77 -17.21 -11.56
N TRP A 159 11.34 -16.47 -12.58
CA TRP A 159 10.04 -16.68 -13.21
C TRP A 159 10.14 -16.71 -14.73
N GLN A 160 9.31 -17.56 -15.32
CA GLN A 160 9.04 -17.53 -16.76
C GLN A 160 7.72 -16.83 -17.02
N PRO A 161 7.55 -16.06 -18.12
CA PRO A 161 6.31 -15.35 -18.45
C PRO A 161 5.06 -16.24 -18.37
N GLU A 162 5.15 -17.48 -18.85
CA GLU A 162 4.05 -18.44 -18.86
C GLU A 162 3.62 -18.87 -17.45
N GLN A 163 4.53 -18.87 -16.49
CA GLN A 163 4.22 -19.15 -15.09
C GLN A 163 3.44 -17.97 -14.48
N VAL A 164 3.84 -16.74 -14.79
CA VAL A 164 3.16 -15.53 -14.33
C VAL A 164 1.73 -15.48 -14.85
N ASP A 165 1.49 -15.87 -16.09
CA ASP A 165 0.14 -15.88 -16.68
C ASP A 165 -0.81 -16.88 -16.00
N ARG A 166 -0.27 -17.94 -15.39
CA ARG A 166 -1.06 -18.96 -14.68
C ARG A 166 -1.43 -18.59 -13.25
N ILE A 167 -0.88 -17.52 -12.69
CA ILE A 167 -1.24 -17.03 -11.35
C ILE A 167 -2.71 -16.61 -11.37
N ALA A 168 -3.59 -17.33 -10.69
CA ALA A 168 -5.03 -17.17 -10.80
C ALA A 168 -5.68 -16.38 -9.67
N THR A 169 -5.04 -16.31 -8.50
CA THR A 169 -5.56 -15.64 -7.31
C THR A 169 -4.52 -14.70 -6.68
N LEU A 170 -4.96 -13.78 -5.82
CA LEU A 170 -4.03 -12.95 -5.03
C LEU A 170 -3.18 -13.82 -4.11
N ARG A 171 -3.75 -14.87 -3.51
CA ARG A 171 -2.99 -15.81 -2.68
C ARG A 171 -1.90 -16.52 -3.49
N ASP A 172 -2.18 -16.95 -4.74
CA ASP A 172 -1.17 -17.55 -5.61
C ASP A 172 -0.05 -16.56 -5.94
N PHE A 173 -0.40 -15.29 -6.16
CA PHE A 173 0.60 -14.25 -6.39
C PHE A 173 1.46 -14.01 -5.15
N ASP A 174 0.85 -13.96 -3.98
CA ASP A 174 1.58 -13.81 -2.73
C ASP A 174 2.48 -15.01 -2.45
N GLU A 175 2.02 -16.23 -2.70
CA GLU A 175 2.79 -17.46 -2.54
C GLU A 175 4.01 -17.51 -3.47
N GLN A 176 3.80 -17.20 -4.76
CA GLN A 176 4.83 -17.42 -5.79
C GLN A 176 5.74 -16.20 -5.99
N VAL A 177 5.30 -15.00 -5.58
CA VAL A 177 6.01 -13.75 -5.86
C VAL A 177 6.24 -12.93 -4.60
N THR A 178 5.18 -12.45 -3.93
CA THR A 178 5.33 -11.51 -2.81
C THR A 178 6.14 -12.11 -1.67
N ALA A 179 5.78 -13.30 -1.20
CA ALA A 179 6.46 -13.96 -0.08
C ALA A 179 7.96 -14.20 -0.38
N PRO A 180 8.34 -14.87 -1.49
CA PRO A 180 9.76 -15.20 -1.74
C PRO A 180 10.67 -13.99 -1.95
N ILE A 181 10.17 -12.88 -2.52
CA ILE A 181 11.02 -11.69 -2.75
C ILE A 181 11.18 -10.82 -1.50
N HIS A 182 10.38 -11.07 -0.46
CA HIS A 182 10.44 -10.34 0.80
C HIS A 182 10.90 -11.19 1.98
N GLY A 183 11.36 -12.43 1.73
CA GLY A 183 11.97 -13.29 2.74
C GLY A 183 10.97 -14.08 3.57
N PHE A 184 9.74 -14.23 3.10
CA PHE A 184 8.76 -15.16 3.69
C PHE A 184 8.79 -16.50 2.96
N ASP A 185 8.57 -17.59 3.69
CA ASP A 185 8.58 -18.95 3.13
C ASP A 185 7.32 -19.26 2.30
N SER A 186 6.19 -18.60 2.62
CA SER A 186 4.90 -18.81 1.99
C SER A 186 3.97 -17.61 2.20
N ALA A 187 2.82 -17.58 1.52
CA ALA A 187 1.76 -16.62 1.79
C ALA A 187 1.25 -16.73 3.24
N ASP A 188 1.12 -17.96 3.76
CA ASP A 188 0.67 -18.19 5.14
C ASP A 188 1.72 -17.72 6.17
N HIS A 189 3.01 -17.69 5.83
CA HIS A 189 4.04 -17.07 6.66
C HIS A 189 4.01 -15.54 6.55
N TYR A 190 3.66 -14.99 5.38
CA TYR A 190 3.57 -13.55 5.13
C TYR A 190 2.38 -12.88 5.83
N TYR A 191 1.20 -13.50 5.78
CA TYR A 191 -0.04 -12.84 6.21
C TYR A 191 -0.11 -12.48 7.69
N PRO A 192 0.20 -13.39 8.67
CA PRO A 192 0.05 -13.06 10.07
C PRO A 192 0.89 -11.87 10.54
N PRO A 193 2.20 -11.80 10.26
CA PRO A 193 3.02 -10.69 10.71
C PRO A 193 2.72 -9.37 10.01
N CYS A 194 2.06 -9.39 8.85
CA CYS A 194 1.75 -8.19 8.08
C CYS A 194 0.28 -7.74 8.20
N SER A 195 -0.56 -8.50 8.90
CA SER A 195 -1.96 -8.14 9.18
C SER A 195 -2.06 -7.09 10.27
N GLY A 196 -2.85 -6.03 10.02
CA GLY A 196 -2.96 -4.88 10.91
C GLY A 196 -3.97 -5.04 12.05
N LEU A 197 -4.90 -6.02 12.00
CA LEU A 197 -6.00 -6.10 12.96
C LEU A 197 -5.53 -6.13 14.43
N GLY A 198 -4.54 -6.95 14.73
CA GLY A 198 -3.96 -7.06 16.06
C GLY A 198 -3.08 -5.87 16.48
N LEU A 199 -2.82 -4.96 15.56
CA LEU A 199 -1.94 -3.81 15.76
C LEU A 199 -2.71 -2.49 15.99
N LEU A 200 -4.04 -2.50 16.02
CA LEU A 200 -4.82 -1.27 16.18
C LEU A 200 -4.70 -0.66 17.58
N ALA A 201 -4.64 -1.50 18.62
CA ALA A 201 -4.63 -1.04 20.00
C ALA A 201 -3.38 -0.21 20.42
N PRO A 202 -2.16 -0.56 20.01
CA PRO A 202 -0.95 0.17 20.41
C PRO A 202 -0.67 1.45 19.59
N ILE A 203 -1.52 1.85 18.65
CA ILE A 203 -1.30 3.05 17.82
C ILE A 203 -1.29 4.29 18.70
N PRO A 204 -0.19 5.10 18.71
CA PRO A 204 -0.02 6.19 19.67
C PRO A 204 -0.67 7.51 19.23
N VAL A 205 -1.14 7.63 17.99
CA VAL A 205 -1.75 8.87 17.45
C VAL A 205 -3.25 8.69 17.17
N PRO A 206 -4.05 9.74 17.26
CA PRO A 206 -5.47 9.69 16.88
C PRO A 206 -5.63 9.10 15.47
N THR A 207 -6.35 8.01 15.38
CA THR A 207 -6.53 7.27 14.11
C THR A 207 -8.00 6.98 13.85
N LEU A 208 -8.51 7.49 12.72
CA LEU A 208 -9.84 7.16 12.23
C LEU A 208 -9.76 5.95 11.30
N VAL A 209 -10.45 4.88 11.67
CA VAL A 209 -10.63 3.71 10.80
C VAL A 209 -12.00 3.77 10.15
N PHE A 210 -12.03 3.86 8.83
CA PHE A 210 -13.24 3.93 8.03
C PHE A 210 -13.38 2.67 7.17
N HIS A 211 -14.43 1.89 7.45
CA HIS A 211 -14.66 0.61 6.78
C HIS A 211 -16.15 0.41 6.53
N ALA A 212 -16.53 0.03 5.32
CA ALA A 212 -17.93 -0.25 5.01
C ALA A 212 -18.35 -1.62 5.54
N ALA A 213 -19.56 -1.73 6.11
CA ALA A 213 -20.06 -3.01 6.66
C ALA A 213 -20.16 -4.14 5.60
N GLY A 214 -20.29 -3.79 4.32
CA GLY A 214 -20.32 -4.74 3.21
C GLY A 214 -19.04 -4.80 2.39
N ASP A 215 -17.94 -4.25 2.90
CA ASP A 215 -16.64 -4.30 2.25
C ASP A 215 -16.19 -5.77 2.10
N PRO A 216 -15.66 -6.19 0.94
CA PRO A 216 -15.13 -7.53 0.75
C PRO A 216 -13.79 -7.79 1.49
N PHE A 217 -13.24 -6.81 2.19
CA PHE A 217 -11.96 -6.89 2.91
C PHE A 217 -12.13 -7.07 4.41
#